data_771ac1417f617bf0093fa5c62676b100
#
_entry.id   771ac1417f617bf0093fa5c62676b100
#
_cell.length_a   1.000
_cell.length_b   1.000
_cell.length_c   1.000
_cell.angle_alpha   90.00
_cell.angle_beta   90.00
_cell.angle_gamma   90.00
#
_symmetry.space_group_name_H-M   'P 1'
#
loop_
_entity.id
_entity.type
_entity.pdbx_description
1 polymer ?
#
loop_
_entity_poly.entity_id
_entity_poly.type
_entity_poly.pdbx_seq_one_letter_code
_entity_poly.pdbx_strand_id
1 'polypeptide(L)'
;MKKYNLLTLLFFFCALSAHAEEWIRINQLGYLPQSIKVAVFMSEEGTDIQSFQIFDAQTDKFVRTIPMVKSTGKWGNMKSTFRLDFSDLERPGIYYLKAGNAVSPQFPVNAQVYDGTADFLLNYMRQQRCGYNPFLKDSCHVHDGYILYHPTKTGQHIDVRGGWHDATDYLQYTATSANAIYQMMFAYQQNPEAFGDAYDAAGHEGANGIPDVVDEIIWGMDWLN
;
A
#
# COMPACT_ATOMS: atom_id res chain seq x y z
N MET A 1 44.13 -24.26 58.39
CA MET A 1 43.55 -24.94 57.24
C MET A 1 42.53 -23.96 56.54
N LYS A 2 42.93 -23.35 55.44
CA LYS A 2 42.03 -22.43 54.66
C LYS A 2 41.33 -23.23 53.61
N LYS A 3 39.99 -23.24 53.65
CA LYS A 3 39.14 -23.83 52.61
C LYS A 3 39.01 -22.84 51.48
N TYR A 4 39.44 -23.18 50.28
CA TYR A 4 39.21 -22.42 49.04
C TYR A 4 37.88 -22.89 48.46
N ASN A 5 36.89 -22.00 48.44
CA ASN A 5 35.66 -22.24 47.70
C ASN A 5 35.92 -21.98 46.21
N LEU A 6 35.89 -23.05 45.44
CA LEU A 6 35.96 -22.99 43.99
C LEU A 6 34.58 -22.56 43.44
N LEU A 7 34.46 -21.29 43.11
CA LEU A 7 33.24 -20.76 42.46
C LEU A 7 33.35 -21.12 40.98
N THR A 8 32.62 -22.15 40.56
CA THR A 8 32.55 -22.57 39.17
C THR A 8 31.64 -21.59 38.44
N LEU A 9 32.20 -20.69 37.65
CA LEU A 9 31.52 -19.75 36.81
C LEU A 9 30.98 -20.51 35.56
N LEU A 10 29.70 -20.85 35.58
CA LEU A 10 29.03 -21.49 34.43
C LEU A 10 28.75 -20.39 33.40
N PHE A 11 29.57 -20.26 32.37
CA PHE A 11 29.31 -19.44 31.21
C PHE A 11 28.22 -20.12 30.38
N PHE A 12 27.02 -19.62 30.51
CA PHE A 12 25.91 -19.95 29.60
C PHE A 12 26.19 -19.25 28.27
N PHE A 13 26.81 -19.95 27.34
CA PHE A 13 26.92 -19.52 25.95
C PHE A 13 25.50 -19.60 25.35
N CYS A 14 24.72 -18.53 25.43
CA CYS A 14 23.59 -18.35 24.54
C CYS A 14 24.14 -18.24 23.13
N ALA A 15 24.18 -19.35 22.40
CA ALA A 15 24.35 -19.32 20.96
C ALA A 15 23.15 -18.57 20.38
N LEU A 16 23.33 -17.28 20.17
CA LEU A 16 22.44 -16.51 19.26
C LEU A 16 22.64 -17.17 17.91
N SER A 17 21.73 -18.07 17.55
CA SER A 17 21.61 -18.54 16.19
C SER A 17 21.29 -17.31 15.37
N ALA A 18 22.29 -16.77 14.66
CA ALA A 18 22.06 -15.81 13.59
C ALA A 18 21.24 -16.56 12.53
N HIS A 19 19.94 -16.46 12.66
CA HIS A 19 19.08 -16.93 11.57
C HIS A 19 19.35 -16.02 10.40
N ALA A 20 19.81 -16.60 9.29
CA ALA A 20 19.85 -15.92 8.00
C ALA A 20 18.48 -15.26 7.79
N GLU A 21 18.48 -13.93 7.65
CA GLU A 21 17.22 -13.23 7.44
C GLU A 21 16.75 -13.48 6.01
N GLU A 22 15.65 -14.20 5.92
CA GLU A 22 14.98 -14.59 4.70
C GLU A 22 13.53 -14.13 4.72
N TRP A 23 13.06 -13.62 3.60
CA TRP A 23 11.69 -13.13 3.48
C TRP A 23 11.03 -13.57 2.18
N ILE A 24 9.72 -13.73 2.24
CA ILE A 24 8.88 -13.80 1.05
C ILE A 24 7.95 -12.57 1.05
N ARG A 25 8.05 -11.74 0.03
CA ARG A 25 7.18 -10.58 -0.18
C ARG A 25 6.11 -10.93 -1.20
N ILE A 26 4.88 -10.59 -0.88
CA ILE A 26 3.69 -10.90 -1.68
C ILE A 26 2.82 -9.64 -1.81
N ASN A 27 1.86 -9.67 -2.71
CA ASN A 27 0.75 -8.73 -2.67
C ASN A 27 -0.18 -9.11 -1.50
N GLN A 28 -0.20 -8.29 -0.46
CA GLN A 28 -0.97 -8.57 0.76
C GLN A 28 -2.48 -8.42 0.58
N LEU A 29 -2.94 -7.68 -0.43
CA LEU A 29 -4.36 -7.65 -0.81
C LEU A 29 -4.79 -9.01 -1.38
N GLY A 30 -3.88 -9.72 -2.03
CA GLY A 30 -4.13 -11.00 -2.67
C GLY A 30 -4.09 -10.94 -4.19
N TYR A 31 -4.68 -11.94 -4.82
CA TYR A 31 -4.59 -12.13 -6.26
C TYR A 31 -5.91 -12.59 -6.86
N LEU A 32 -6.21 -12.11 -8.06
CA LEU A 32 -7.31 -12.67 -8.86
C LEU A 32 -6.95 -14.10 -9.32
N PRO A 33 -7.92 -15.02 -9.43
CA PRO A 33 -7.66 -16.41 -9.81
C PRO A 33 -6.86 -16.57 -11.10
N GLN A 34 -7.18 -15.79 -12.13
CA GLN A 34 -6.56 -15.90 -13.45
C GLN A 34 -5.45 -14.86 -13.72
N SER A 35 -5.05 -14.08 -12.69
CA SER A 35 -3.97 -13.11 -12.86
C SER A 35 -2.59 -13.78 -12.75
N ILE A 36 -1.57 -13.06 -13.21
CA ILE A 36 -0.18 -13.38 -12.89
C ILE A 36 0.03 -13.21 -11.39
N LYS A 37 0.54 -14.26 -10.73
CA LYS A 37 0.80 -14.30 -9.30
C LYS A 37 2.26 -14.56 -9.04
N VAL A 38 2.98 -13.54 -8.58
CA VAL A 38 4.40 -13.63 -8.30
C VAL A 38 4.68 -13.07 -6.89
N ALA A 39 5.41 -13.86 -6.11
CA ALA A 39 6.06 -13.42 -4.90
C ALA A 39 7.56 -13.24 -5.11
N VAL A 40 8.24 -12.62 -4.17
CA VAL A 40 9.70 -12.45 -4.20
C VAL A 40 10.29 -13.05 -2.92
N PHE A 41 11.13 -14.05 -3.06
CA PHE A 41 12.01 -14.52 -1.99
C PHE A 41 13.29 -13.68 -1.98
N MET A 42 13.77 -13.35 -0.79
CA MET A 42 14.99 -12.56 -0.59
C MET A 42 15.79 -13.11 0.59
N SER A 43 17.12 -13.15 0.45
CA SER A 43 18.03 -13.55 1.52
C SER A 43 19.25 -12.62 1.60
N GLU A 44 19.57 -12.16 2.80
CA GLU A 44 20.81 -11.40 3.07
C GLU A 44 22.04 -12.31 3.05
N GLU A 45 21.89 -13.59 3.36
CA GLU A 45 23.01 -14.55 3.39
C GLU A 45 23.28 -15.21 2.04
N GLY A 46 22.37 -15.03 1.06
CA GLY A 46 22.55 -15.57 -0.29
C GLY A 46 22.08 -17.01 -0.42
N THR A 47 21.06 -17.40 0.35
CA THR A 47 20.41 -18.72 0.23
C THR A 47 19.97 -18.96 -1.21
N ASP A 48 20.34 -20.13 -1.74
CA ASP A 48 19.86 -20.64 -3.02
C ASP A 48 18.66 -21.55 -2.78
N ILE A 49 17.59 -21.32 -3.53
CA ILE A 49 16.39 -22.14 -3.47
C ILE A 49 16.10 -22.74 -4.84
N GLN A 50 15.70 -24.03 -4.86
CA GLN A 50 15.37 -24.78 -6.09
C GLN A 50 13.87 -24.93 -6.27
N SER A 51 13.11 -24.68 -5.22
CA SER A 51 11.64 -24.82 -5.22
C SER A 51 11.03 -24.01 -4.10
N PHE A 52 9.72 -23.83 -4.17
CA PHE A 52 8.92 -23.34 -3.05
C PHE A 52 7.62 -24.15 -2.93
N GLN A 53 6.97 -24.03 -1.80
CA GLN A 53 5.78 -24.79 -1.45
C GLN A 53 4.60 -23.85 -1.20
N ILE A 54 3.40 -24.31 -1.56
CA ILE A 54 2.14 -23.64 -1.31
C ILE A 54 1.36 -24.44 -0.28
N PHE A 55 0.79 -23.73 0.70
CA PHE A 55 -0.05 -24.29 1.73
C PHE A 55 -1.40 -23.58 1.76
N ASP A 56 -2.46 -24.32 2.05
CA ASP A 56 -3.76 -23.78 2.39
C ASP A 56 -3.71 -23.26 3.84
N ALA A 57 -3.97 -21.96 4.03
CA ALA A 57 -3.80 -21.30 5.32
C ALA A 57 -4.92 -21.62 6.32
N GLN A 58 -6.08 -22.08 5.87
CA GLN A 58 -7.19 -22.43 6.76
C GLN A 58 -7.02 -23.81 7.39
N THR A 59 -6.40 -24.72 6.64
CA THR A 59 -6.27 -26.12 7.05
C THR A 59 -4.84 -26.52 7.38
N ASP A 60 -3.88 -25.63 7.11
CA ASP A 60 -2.42 -25.87 7.17
C ASP A 60 -1.98 -27.06 6.30
N LYS A 61 -2.76 -27.42 5.27
CA LYS A 61 -2.45 -28.52 4.40
C LYS A 61 -1.54 -28.11 3.25
N PHE A 62 -0.58 -28.96 2.98
CA PHE A 62 0.25 -28.86 1.78
C PHE A 62 -0.62 -28.93 0.54
N VAL A 63 -0.44 -28.01 -0.41
CA VAL A 63 -1.11 -27.97 -1.70
C VAL A 63 -0.21 -28.55 -2.78
N ARG A 64 0.95 -27.93 -2.99
CA ARG A 64 1.94 -28.39 -3.97
C ARG A 64 3.32 -27.76 -3.80
N THR A 65 4.31 -28.36 -4.45
CA THR A 65 5.65 -27.77 -4.65
C THR A 65 5.76 -27.25 -6.08
N ILE A 66 6.34 -26.05 -6.24
CA ILE A 66 6.73 -25.50 -7.55
C ILE A 66 8.24 -25.54 -7.65
N PRO A 67 8.78 -26.35 -8.58
CA PRO A 67 10.21 -26.51 -8.78
C PRO A 67 10.78 -25.42 -9.69
N MET A 68 12.11 -25.39 -9.79
CA MET A 68 12.88 -24.60 -10.76
C MET A 68 12.60 -23.09 -10.73
N VAL A 69 12.70 -22.51 -9.55
CA VAL A 69 12.60 -21.05 -9.41
C VAL A 69 13.81 -20.35 -10.03
N LYS A 70 13.54 -19.25 -10.73
CA LYS A 70 14.58 -18.47 -11.38
C LYS A 70 15.18 -17.45 -10.42
N SER A 71 16.49 -17.51 -10.22
CA SER A 71 17.23 -16.44 -9.53
C SER A 71 17.17 -15.16 -10.35
N THR A 72 16.97 -14.04 -9.65
CA THR A 72 17.05 -12.68 -10.19
C THR A 72 18.30 -11.95 -9.73
N GLY A 73 19.16 -12.65 -8.97
CA GLY A 73 20.45 -12.17 -8.53
C GLY A 73 20.38 -11.30 -7.28
N LYS A 74 21.40 -10.46 -7.10
CA LYS A 74 21.55 -9.56 -5.94
C LYS A 74 20.69 -8.31 -6.12
N TRP A 75 20.04 -7.84 -5.05
CA TRP A 75 19.31 -6.59 -5.05
C TRP A 75 19.51 -5.85 -3.70
N GLY A 76 20.07 -4.64 -3.74
CA GLY A 76 20.40 -3.89 -2.53
C GLY A 76 21.31 -4.68 -1.59
N ASN A 77 20.88 -4.86 -0.34
CA ASN A 77 21.60 -5.66 0.66
C ASN A 77 21.30 -7.17 0.54
N MET A 78 20.31 -7.57 -0.26
CA MET A 78 19.98 -8.97 -0.46
C MET A 78 21.00 -9.63 -1.39
N LYS A 79 21.69 -10.66 -0.91
CA LYS A 79 22.70 -11.39 -1.69
C LYS A 79 22.06 -12.30 -2.75
N SER A 80 20.83 -12.77 -2.50
CA SER A 80 20.03 -13.50 -3.49
C SER A 80 18.57 -13.10 -3.47
N THR A 81 17.95 -13.09 -4.65
CA THR A 81 16.51 -12.88 -4.85
C THR A 81 15.98 -13.86 -5.89
N PHE A 82 14.73 -14.29 -5.71
CA PHE A 82 14.05 -15.23 -6.58
C PHE A 82 12.60 -14.80 -6.82
N ARG A 83 12.13 -14.97 -8.05
CA ARG A 83 10.71 -14.82 -8.39
C ARG A 83 10.01 -16.14 -8.18
N LEU A 84 9.01 -16.15 -7.34
CA LEU A 84 8.18 -17.31 -7.02
C LEU A 84 6.87 -17.16 -7.80
N ASP A 85 6.82 -17.72 -8.99
CA ASP A 85 5.64 -17.70 -9.86
C ASP A 85 4.70 -18.85 -9.49
N PHE A 86 3.49 -18.51 -9.08
CA PHE A 86 2.42 -19.44 -8.75
C PHE A 86 1.11 -19.10 -9.49
N SER A 87 1.25 -18.52 -10.70
CA SER A 87 0.11 -18.08 -11.53
C SER A 87 -0.91 -19.19 -11.80
N ASP A 88 -0.48 -20.45 -11.82
CA ASP A 88 -1.37 -21.61 -11.97
C ASP A 88 -2.25 -21.91 -10.74
N LEU A 89 -2.09 -21.20 -9.63
CA LEU A 89 -2.96 -21.34 -8.47
C LEU A 89 -4.24 -20.55 -8.69
N GLU A 90 -5.21 -21.11 -9.39
CA GLU A 90 -6.47 -20.45 -9.73
C GLU A 90 -7.59 -20.69 -8.70
N ARG A 91 -7.46 -21.75 -7.89
CA ARG A 91 -8.49 -22.12 -6.92
C ARG A 91 -8.65 -21.01 -5.86
N PRO A 92 -9.87 -20.48 -5.64
CA PRO A 92 -10.13 -19.55 -4.55
C PRO A 92 -9.81 -20.17 -3.19
N GLY A 93 -9.22 -19.35 -2.30
CA GLY A 93 -8.81 -19.78 -0.97
C GLY A 93 -7.86 -18.78 -0.31
N ILE A 94 -7.41 -19.10 0.89
CA ILE A 94 -6.38 -18.36 1.60
C ILE A 94 -5.13 -19.24 1.66
N TYR A 95 -3.99 -18.68 1.25
CA TYR A 95 -2.75 -19.43 1.09
C TYR A 95 -1.57 -18.74 1.75
N TYR A 96 -0.49 -19.48 1.93
CA TYR A 96 0.84 -18.95 2.22
C TYR A 96 1.91 -19.78 1.53
N LEU A 97 3.10 -19.20 1.37
CA LEU A 97 4.23 -19.82 0.70
C LEU A 97 5.35 -20.12 1.72
N LYS A 98 6.08 -21.21 1.47
CA LYS A 98 7.35 -21.51 2.15
C LYS A 98 8.46 -21.70 1.12
N ALA A 99 9.61 -21.05 1.37
CA ALA A 99 10.84 -21.23 0.59
C ALA A 99 12.05 -20.99 1.49
N GLY A 100 13.05 -21.86 1.45
CA GLY A 100 14.12 -21.84 2.44
C GLY A 100 13.56 -21.92 3.85
N ASN A 101 13.96 -21.00 4.73
CA ASN A 101 13.41 -20.84 6.06
C ASN A 101 12.27 -19.79 6.13
N ALA A 102 12.01 -19.10 5.02
CA ALA A 102 10.99 -18.05 4.97
C ALA A 102 9.59 -18.61 4.80
N VAL A 103 8.64 -17.94 5.48
CA VAL A 103 7.20 -18.14 5.32
C VAL A 103 6.58 -16.79 4.94
N SER A 104 5.75 -16.76 3.92
CA SER A 104 5.05 -15.54 3.52
C SER A 104 3.94 -15.16 4.50
N PRO A 105 3.48 -13.89 4.52
CA PRO A 105 2.15 -13.58 4.99
C PRO A 105 1.10 -14.43 4.27
N GLN A 106 -0.06 -14.60 4.90
CA GLN A 106 -1.21 -15.20 4.25
C GLN A 106 -1.80 -14.23 3.21
N PHE A 107 -2.33 -14.78 2.12
CA PHE A 107 -2.95 -14.00 1.06
C PHE A 107 -4.16 -14.73 0.47
N PRO A 108 -5.23 -14.02 0.12
CA PRO A 108 -6.35 -14.60 -0.59
C PRO A 108 -6.09 -14.73 -2.11
N VAL A 109 -6.66 -15.77 -2.71
CA VAL A 109 -6.94 -15.86 -4.14
C VAL A 109 -8.45 -15.82 -4.30
N ASN A 110 -8.98 -14.77 -4.92
CA ASN A 110 -10.42 -14.52 -4.97
C ASN A 110 -10.76 -13.57 -6.11
N ALA A 111 -11.92 -13.73 -6.73
CA ALA A 111 -12.40 -12.88 -7.81
C ALA A 111 -12.74 -11.44 -7.34
N GLN A 112 -13.09 -11.28 -6.06
CA GLN A 112 -13.46 -10.01 -5.43
C GLN A 112 -12.31 -9.41 -4.60
N VAL A 113 -11.08 -9.87 -4.76
CA VAL A 113 -9.95 -9.50 -3.91
C VAL A 113 -9.63 -7.99 -3.91
N TYR A 114 -10.00 -7.29 -4.96
CA TYR A 114 -9.78 -5.84 -5.10
C TYR A 114 -11.06 -5.00 -4.98
N ASP A 115 -12.21 -5.62 -4.63
CA ASP A 115 -13.45 -4.89 -4.43
C ASP A 115 -13.27 -3.84 -3.33
N GLY A 116 -13.74 -2.61 -3.59
CA GLY A 116 -13.64 -1.47 -2.67
C GLY A 116 -12.22 -0.87 -2.50
N THR A 117 -11.18 -1.46 -3.13
CA THR A 117 -9.81 -0.92 -2.98
C THR A 117 -9.63 0.43 -3.66
N ALA A 118 -10.33 0.71 -4.75
CA ALA A 118 -10.28 2.00 -5.42
C ALA A 118 -10.86 3.10 -4.54
N ASP A 119 -12.04 2.87 -3.94
CA ASP A 119 -12.67 3.80 -2.99
C ASP A 119 -11.83 3.97 -1.72
N PHE A 120 -11.20 2.90 -1.24
CA PHE A 120 -10.26 3.02 -0.11
C PHE A 120 -9.08 3.94 -0.43
N LEU A 121 -8.49 3.82 -1.63
CA LEU A 121 -7.41 4.72 -2.06
C LEU A 121 -7.89 6.16 -2.24
N LEU A 122 -9.14 6.38 -2.67
CA LEU A 122 -9.73 7.70 -2.79
C LEU A 122 -9.82 8.44 -1.45
N ASN A 123 -9.91 7.71 -0.34
CA ASN A 123 -9.85 8.30 0.99
C ASN A 123 -8.56 9.08 1.26
N TYR A 124 -7.45 8.71 0.62
CA TYR A 124 -6.21 9.47 0.70
C TYR A 124 -6.39 10.88 0.10
N MET A 125 -7.02 10.97 -1.07
CA MET A 125 -7.28 12.26 -1.73
C MET A 125 -8.17 13.13 -0.86
N ARG A 126 -9.25 12.57 -0.28
CA ARG A 126 -10.14 13.30 0.63
C ARG A 126 -9.41 13.84 1.87
N GLN A 127 -8.44 13.09 2.40
CA GLN A 127 -7.63 13.54 3.54
C GLN A 127 -6.68 14.69 3.18
N GLN A 128 -6.35 14.86 1.91
CA GLN A 128 -5.49 15.94 1.42
C GLN A 128 -6.28 17.20 1.00
N ARG A 129 -7.59 17.21 1.07
CA ARG A 129 -8.40 18.39 0.69
C ARG A 129 -7.97 19.62 1.47
N CYS A 130 -7.74 20.71 0.76
CA CYS A 130 -7.60 22.04 1.36
C CYS A 130 -8.98 22.68 1.56
N GLY A 131 -9.31 23.09 2.77
CA GLY A 131 -10.65 23.44 3.17
C GLY A 131 -11.27 22.33 4.00
N TYR A 132 -12.51 21.94 3.74
CA TYR A 132 -13.17 20.91 4.53
C TYR A 132 -12.55 19.52 4.32
N ASN A 133 -12.11 18.93 5.42
CA ASN A 133 -11.61 17.55 5.47
C ASN A 133 -12.68 16.64 6.10
N PRO A 134 -13.29 15.70 5.34
CA PRO A 134 -14.38 14.88 5.84
C PRO A 134 -13.97 13.89 6.92
N PHE A 135 -12.71 13.50 6.99
CA PHE A 135 -12.19 12.61 8.04
C PHE A 135 -12.02 13.34 9.38
N LEU A 136 -11.48 14.55 9.36
CA LEU A 136 -11.32 15.38 10.54
C LEU A 136 -12.61 16.08 10.94
N LYS A 137 -13.58 16.19 10.02
CA LYS A 137 -14.83 16.95 10.17
C LYS A 137 -14.55 18.40 10.54
N ASP A 138 -13.50 18.95 9.98
CA ASP A 138 -13.01 20.31 10.23
C ASP A 138 -12.41 20.88 8.94
N SER A 139 -12.17 22.21 8.93
CA SER A 139 -11.62 22.93 7.79
C SER A 139 -10.26 23.52 8.10
N CYS A 140 -9.34 23.44 7.15
CA CYS A 140 -8.01 24.03 7.24
C CYS A 140 -7.83 25.17 6.23
N HIS A 141 -6.84 26.03 6.46
CA HIS A 141 -6.37 27.08 5.53
C HIS A 141 -7.47 28.02 5.03
N VAL A 142 -8.41 28.37 5.92
CA VAL A 142 -9.58 29.20 5.60
C VAL A 142 -9.30 30.71 5.62
N HIS A 143 -8.12 31.14 6.09
CA HIS A 143 -7.78 32.55 6.30
C HIS A 143 -6.40 32.98 5.80
N ASP A 144 -5.70 32.17 5.02
CA ASP A 144 -4.31 32.41 4.62
C ASP A 144 -4.12 32.85 3.16
N GLY A 145 -5.21 33.02 2.41
CA GLY A 145 -5.18 33.58 1.05
C GLY A 145 -5.13 35.11 1.03
N TYR A 146 -3.96 35.70 0.77
CA TYR A 146 -3.84 37.16 0.63
C TYR A 146 -3.15 37.54 -0.68
N ILE A 147 -3.71 38.54 -1.34
CA ILE A 147 -3.15 39.11 -2.56
C ILE A 147 -1.87 39.87 -2.22
N LEU A 148 -0.77 39.53 -2.89
CA LEU A 148 0.51 40.21 -2.76
C LEU A 148 0.88 40.92 -4.08
N TYR A 149 1.60 42.05 -3.96
CA TYR A 149 2.17 42.80 -5.09
C TYR A 149 1.18 43.27 -6.16
N HIS A 150 -0.09 43.45 -5.80
CA HIS A 150 -1.09 44.02 -6.72
C HIS A 150 -1.24 45.55 -6.48
N PRO A 151 -1.31 46.39 -7.52
CA PRO A 151 -1.32 47.84 -7.38
C PRO A 151 -2.40 48.40 -6.44
N THR A 152 -3.57 47.74 -6.37
CA THR A 152 -4.74 48.24 -5.62
C THR A 152 -5.37 47.21 -4.67
N LYS A 153 -4.92 45.93 -4.71
CA LYS A 153 -5.56 44.85 -3.96
C LYS A 153 -4.62 44.16 -2.98
N THR A 154 -3.36 44.58 -2.88
CA THR A 154 -2.43 44.03 -1.91
C THR A 154 -3.00 44.02 -0.50
N GLY A 155 -2.93 42.90 0.20
CA GLY A 155 -3.47 42.71 1.54
C GLY A 155 -4.95 42.35 1.60
N GLN A 156 -5.66 42.27 0.45
CA GLN A 156 -7.02 41.77 0.44
C GLN A 156 -7.00 40.22 0.54
N HIS A 157 -7.90 39.72 1.39
CA HIS A 157 -8.13 38.28 1.51
C HIS A 157 -8.92 37.77 0.29
N ILE A 158 -8.53 36.61 -0.21
CA ILE A 158 -9.27 35.84 -1.21
C ILE A 158 -9.43 34.40 -0.72
N ASP A 159 -10.53 33.77 -1.07
CA ASP A 159 -10.73 32.35 -0.80
C ASP A 159 -9.92 31.52 -1.79
N VAL A 160 -8.94 30.78 -1.29
CA VAL A 160 -8.09 29.87 -2.07
C VAL A 160 -8.28 28.42 -1.68
N ARG A 161 -9.33 28.12 -0.91
CA ARG A 161 -9.67 26.76 -0.51
C ARG A 161 -10.08 25.93 -1.75
N GLY A 162 -9.87 24.65 -1.66
CA GLY A 162 -10.14 23.68 -2.71
C GLY A 162 -8.85 22.95 -3.14
N GLY A 163 -8.97 21.99 -4.04
CA GLY A 163 -7.84 21.16 -4.42
C GLY A 163 -7.25 20.38 -3.25
N TRP A 164 -5.98 20.02 -3.37
CA TRP A 164 -5.32 19.15 -2.40
C TRP A 164 -3.94 19.66 -2.01
N HIS A 165 -3.56 19.41 -0.77
CA HIS A 165 -2.20 19.59 -0.30
C HIS A 165 -1.26 18.59 -0.99
N ASP A 166 -0.12 19.07 -1.44
CA ASP A 166 0.87 18.23 -2.14
C ASP A 166 1.63 17.31 -1.15
N ALA A 167 2.03 17.89 -0.01
CA ALA A 167 2.80 17.19 1.02
C ALA A 167 2.54 17.76 2.41
N THR A 168 3.43 17.50 3.37
CA THR A 168 3.35 17.97 4.75
C THR A 168 3.60 19.48 4.91
N ASP A 169 4.03 20.15 3.88
CA ASP A 169 4.16 21.62 3.83
C ASP A 169 2.84 22.34 3.48
N TYR A 170 1.80 21.55 3.18
CA TYR A 170 0.45 22.03 2.84
C TYR A 170 0.37 22.93 1.61
N LEU A 171 1.41 22.98 0.78
CA LEU A 171 1.37 23.71 -0.49
C LEU A 171 0.41 23.05 -1.48
N GLN A 172 -0.18 23.88 -2.32
CA GLN A 172 -1.06 23.47 -3.41
C GLN A 172 -0.42 23.84 -4.74
N TYR A 173 -0.29 22.86 -5.62
CA TYR A 173 0.29 23.08 -6.95
C TYR A 173 -0.73 22.77 -8.03
N THR A 174 -0.99 23.72 -8.90
CA THR A 174 -1.87 23.54 -10.07
C THR A 174 -1.46 22.34 -10.91
N ALA A 175 -0.15 22.14 -11.14
CA ALA A 175 0.35 21.05 -11.97
C ALA A 175 0.08 19.66 -11.36
N THR A 176 0.31 19.47 -10.06
CA THR A 176 0.06 18.18 -9.39
C THR A 176 -1.43 17.90 -9.26
N SER A 177 -2.23 18.92 -8.93
CA SER A 177 -3.69 18.80 -8.88
C SER A 177 -4.29 18.46 -10.24
N ALA A 178 -3.87 19.13 -11.31
CA ALA A 178 -4.32 18.80 -12.67
C ALA A 178 -3.95 17.36 -13.08
N ASN A 179 -2.74 16.92 -12.71
CA ASN A 179 -2.33 15.53 -12.95
C ASN A 179 -3.18 14.53 -12.14
N ALA A 180 -3.48 14.81 -10.88
CA ALA A 180 -4.33 13.97 -10.05
C ALA A 180 -5.74 13.84 -10.65
N ILE A 181 -6.33 14.94 -11.08
CA ILE A 181 -7.63 14.96 -11.79
C ILE A 181 -7.56 14.06 -13.02
N TYR A 182 -6.54 14.24 -13.86
CA TYR A 182 -6.38 13.42 -15.07
C TYR A 182 -6.28 11.93 -14.75
N GLN A 183 -5.49 11.55 -13.74
CA GLN A 183 -5.32 10.15 -13.35
C GLN A 183 -6.61 9.53 -12.82
N MET A 184 -7.36 10.26 -11.99
CA MET A 184 -8.66 9.82 -11.49
C MET A 184 -9.69 9.67 -12.64
N MET A 185 -9.75 10.63 -13.56
CA MET A 185 -10.60 10.54 -14.76
C MET A 185 -10.24 9.33 -15.61
N PHE A 186 -8.96 9.12 -15.85
CA PHE A 186 -8.49 8.00 -16.65
C PHE A 186 -8.81 6.65 -15.97
N ALA A 187 -8.60 6.56 -14.65
CA ALA A 187 -8.93 5.35 -13.87
C ALA A 187 -10.43 5.04 -13.96
N TYR A 188 -11.28 6.05 -13.77
CA TYR A 188 -12.73 5.91 -13.89
C TYR A 188 -13.16 5.50 -15.30
N GLN A 189 -12.58 6.13 -16.33
CA GLN A 189 -12.88 5.77 -17.73
C GLN A 189 -12.53 4.31 -18.06
N GLN A 190 -11.41 3.81 -17.51
CA GLN A 190 -10.95 2.45 -17.78
C GLN A 190 -11.75 1.39 -17.01
N ASN A 191 -12.21 1.69 -15.81
CA ASN A 191 -12.90 0.72 -14.95
C ASN A 191 -13.94 1.40 -14.04
N PRO A 192 -15.06 1.89 -14.59
CA PRO A 192 -16.07 2.61 -13.82
C PRO A 192 -16.68 1.77 -12.69
N GLU A 193 -16.82 0.47 -12.89
CA GLU A 193 -17.39 -0.48 -11.92
C GLU A 193 -16.55 -0.64 -10.63
N ALA A 194 -15.29 -0.15 -10.62
CA ALA A 194 -14.42 -0.20 -9.46
C ALA A 194 -14.72 0.90 -8.42
N PHE A 195 -15.57 1.87 -8.78
CA PHE A 195 -15.87 3.05 -7.96
C PHE A 195 -17.32 3.05 -7.51
N GLY A 196 -17.53 3.24 -6.21
CA GLY A 196 -18.84 3.35 -5.59
C GLY A 196 -19.33 4.78 -5.48
N ASP A 197 -20.50 4.93 -4.86
CA ASP A 197 -21.14 6.19 -4.49
C ASP A 197 -21.60 6.03 -3.02
N ALA A 198 -20.69 6.35 -2.09
CA ALA A 198 -20.90 6.21 -0.66
C ALA A 198 -20.86 7.57 0.08
N TYR A 199 -20.40 8.61 -0.59
CA TYR A 199 -20.25 9.95 -0.05
C TYR A 199 -20.90 10.98 -0.98
N ASP A 200 -21.27 12.13 -0.44
CA ASP A 200 -21.66 13.30 -1.23
C ASP A 200 -20.43 14.10 -1.71
N ALA A 201 -20.66 15.09 -2.57
CA ALA A 201 -19.59 15.94 -3.11
C ALA A 201 -18.77 16.68 -2.03
N ALA A 202 -19.36 16.96 -0.86
CA ALA A 202 -18.66 17.55 0.27
C ALA A 202 -17.83 16.52 1.06
N GLY A 203 -18.04 15.23 0.82
CA GLY A 203 -17.38 14.14 1.50
C GLY A 203 -18.09 13.66 2.78
N HIS A 204 -19.37 14.02 2.98
CA HIS A 204 -20.19 13.43 4.03
C HIS A 204 -20.71 12.06 3.59
N GLU A 205 -20.93 11.17 4.54
CA GLU A 205 -21.55 9.86 4.29
C GLU A 205 -22.95 10.02 3.66
N GLY A 206 -23.19 9.29 2.58
CA GLY A 206 -24.46 9.26 1.85
C GLY A 206 -24.26 9.41 0.35
N ALA A 207 -24.84 8.49 -0.41
CA ALA A 207 -24.81 8.50 -1.87
C ALA A 207 -25.55 9.74 -2.44
N ASN A 208 -25.01 10.32 -3.50
CA ASN A 208 -25.61 11.47 -4.19
C ASN A 208 -25.97 11.19 -5.67
N GLY A 209 -25.76 9.95 -6.14
CA GLY A 209 -25.99 9.54 -7.52
C GLY A 209 -24.81 9.80 -8.46
N ILE A 210 -23.67 10.26 -7.91
CA ILE A 210 -22.42 10.50 -8.63
C ILE A 210 -21.35 9.64 -8.00
N PRO A 211 -20.58 8.84 -8.77
CA PRO A 211 -19.48 8.07 -8.20
C PRO A 211 -18.48 8.95 -7.43
N ASP A 212 -18.05 8.49 -6.28
CA ASP A 212 -17.17 9.23 -5.36
C ASP A 212 -15.90 9.80 -6.01
N VAL A 213 -15.33 9.07 -6.97
CA VAL A 213 -14.18 9.54 -7.75
C VAL A 213 -14.50 10.73 -8.63
N VAL A 214 -15.73 10.82 -9.14
CA VAL A 214 -16.17 11.95 -9.97
C VAL A 214 -16.38 13.18 -9.09
N ASP A 215 -16.96 13.02 -7.91
CA ASP A 215 -17.06 14.12 -6.93
C ASP A 215 -15.66 14.65 -6.54
N GLU A 216 -14.69 13.77 -6.34
CA GLU A 216 -13.33 14.18 -6.03
C GLU A 216 -12.63 14.89 -7.19
N ILE A 217 -12.90 14.47 -8.43
CA ILE A 217 -12.46 15.17 -9.66
C ILE A 217 -13.06 16.58 -9.71
N ILE A 218 -14.35 16.72 -9.46
CA ILE A 218 -15.05 18.02 -9.46
C ILE A 218 -14.46 18.94 -8.40
N TRP A 219 -14.23 18.44 -7.20
CA TRP A 219 -13.55 19.19 -6.11
C TRP A 219 -12.24 19.85 -6.59
N GLY A 220 -11.40 19.09 -7.27
CA GLY A 220 -10.14 19.60 -7.80
C GLY A 220 -10.32 20.55 -8.97
N MET A 221 -11.28 20.28 -9.86
CA MET A 221 -11.57 21.15 -11.02
C MET A 221 -12.11 22.50 -10.61
N ASP A 222 -12.97 22.56 -9.60
CA ASP A 222 -13.55 23.80 -9.09
C ASP A 222 -12.47 24.72 -8.51
N TRP A 223 -11.43 24.15 -7.93
CA TRP A 223 -10.28 24.95 -7.44
C TRP A 223 -9.40 25.49 -8.59
N LEU A 224 -9.35 24.80 -9.74
CA LEU A 224 -8.54 25.23 -10.89
C LEU A 224 -9.24 26.32 -11.74
N ASN A 225 -10.54 26.56 -11.57
CA ASN A 225 -11.32 27.58 -12.26
C ASN A 225 -11.31 28.91 -11.51
#